data_6127256ea137ffc07a6486bf2fccb132
#
_entry.id   6127256ea137ffc07a6486bf2fccb132
#
_cell.length_a   1.000
_cell.length_b   1.000
_cell.length_c   1.000
_cell.angle_alpha   90.00
_cell.angle_beta   90.00
_cell.angle_gamma   90.00
#
_symmetry.space_group_name_H-M   'P 1'
#
loop_
_entity.id
_entity.type
_entity.pdbx_description
1 polymer ?
#
loop_
_entity_poly.entity_id
_entity_poly.type
_entity_poly.pdbx_seq_one_letter_code
_entity_poly.pdbx_strand_id
1 'polypeptide(L)'
;MILKYSLPVFCFLLAGYSCTSGHKEKRTSTATETTCTDPMYTVLIHADSIHATLLQKNKVGNQPTSGHEKSPMALYMDSLGLVNIAELDSSIAISLMYTQADNFTGEILYDSLAEAYLHVDAAHALMKAQKTLKELYPSYSLIIYDAARPMSVQRKMWDVVKGTSKYRYISNPNRGGGLHNYGLAVDISILDSLGHPLSMGTK
;
A
#
# COMPACT_ATOMS: atom_id res chain seq x y z
N MET A 1 -19.21 -3.86 29.83
CA MET A 1 -19.36 -2.62 29.04
C MET A 1 -18.27 -2.67 27.98
N ILE A 2 -18.60 -3.18 26.80
CA ILE A 2 -17.61 -3.52 25.76
C ILE A 2 -17.42 -2.27 24.92
N LEU A 3 -16.27 -1.64 25.03
CA LEU A 3 -15.89 -0.48 24.23
C LEU A 3 -15.52 -1.00 22.82
N LYS A 4 -16.42 -0.80 21.85
CA LYS A 4 -16.15 -1.10 20.45
C LYS A 4 -15.25 -0.02 19.88
N TYR A 5 -13.98 -0.33 19.69
CA TYR A 5 -13.08 0.51 18.90
C TYR A 5 -13.43 0.35 17.42
N SER A 6 -14.09 1.36 16.87
CA SER A 6 -14.21 1.53 15.42
C SER A 6 -13.06 2.43 14.99
N LEU A 7 -11.96 1.83 14.50
CA LEU A 7 -10.89 2.61 13.88
C LEU A 7 -11.34 3.07 12.49
N PRO A 8 -11.08 4.32 12.14
CA PRO A 8 -11.25 4.79 10.78
C PRO A 8 -10.12 4.23 9.92
N VAL A 9 -10.49 3.42 8.99
CA VAL A 9 -9.62 3.05 7.89
C VAL A 9 -9.63 4.22 6.91
N PHE A 10 -8.59 5.04 6.95
CA PHE A 10 -8.33 6.01 5.89
C PHE A 10 -7.62 5.29 4.76
N CYS A 11 -8.39 4.85 3.78
CA CYS A 11 -7.84 4.35 2.53
C CYS A 11 -7.47 5.56 1.65
N PHE A 12 -6.19 5.93 1.62
CA PHE A 12 -5.70 6.89 0.64
C PHE A 12 -5.61 6.20 -0.71
N LEU A 13 -6.62 6.46 -1.56
CA LEU A 13 -6.55 6.14 -2.97
C LEU A 13 -5.57 7.11 -3.63
N LEU A 14 -4.37 6.65 -3.95
CA LEU A 14 -3.46 7.33 -4.86
C LEU A 14 -3.97 7.13 -6.30
N ALA A 15 -5.19 7.65 -6.58
CA ALA A 15 -5.75 7.61 -7.91
C ALA A 15 -5.24 8.81 -8.70
N GLY A 16 -4.57 8.52 -9.80
CA GLY A 16 -4.24 9.48 -10.82
C GLY A 16 -5.51 10.12 -11.43
N TYR A 17 -5.35 11.34 -11.84
CA TYR A 17 -6.33 12.22 -12.46
C TYR A 17 -7.22 11.54 -13.49
N SER A 18 -8.54 11.65 -13.32
CA SER A 18 -9.54 11.36 -14.34
C SER A 18 -9.76 12.61 -15.19
N CYS A 19 -9.38 12.55 -16.45
CA CYS A 19 -9.83 13.53 -17.45
C CYS A 19 -11.23 13.17 -17.94
N THR A 20 -12.21 14.02 -17.63
CA THR A 20 -13.49 14.05 -18.33
C THR A 20 -13.36 14.91 -19.58
N SER A 21 -13.63 14.38 -20.76
CA SER A 21 -13.98 15.19 -21.92
C SER A 21 -15.07 14.54 -22.73
N GLY A 22 -16.23 15.13 -22.72
CA GLY A 22 -17.22 14.97 -23.77
C GLY A 22 -16.99 16.01 -24.84
N HIS A 23 -16.80 15.59 -26.07
CA HIS A 23 -17.41 16.21 -27.24
C HIS A 23 -17.23 15.31 -28.45
N LYS A 24 -18.35 14.97 -29.09
CA LYS A 24 -18.40 14.35 -30.43
C LYS A 24 -18.18 15.43 -31.47
N GLU A 25 -17.17 15.27 -32.31
CA GLU A 25 -17.16 15.87 -33.62
C GLU A 25 -16.55 14.93 -34.65
N LYS A 26 -17.30 14.74 -35.77
CA LYS A 26 -16.92 13.97 -36.94
C LYS A 26 -15.97 14.82 -37.78
N ARG A 27 -14.77 14.32 -38.08
CA ARG A 27 -14.04 14.80 -39.27
C ARG A 27 -13.19 13.71 -39.92
N THR A 28 -13.21 13.78 -41.22
CA THR A 28 -12.60 12.99 -42.29
C THR A 28 -11.06 12.96 -42.23
N SER A 29 -10.55 11.85 -42.77
CA SER A 29 -9.17 11.44 -43.00
C SER A 29 -8.24 12.51 -43.62
N THR A 30 -7.06 12.62 -43.05
CA THR A 30 -5.76 12.76 -43.79
C THR A 30 -4.66 12.30 -42.82
N ALA A 31 -3.79 11.41 -43.28
CA ALA A 31 -2.68 10.89 -42.53
C ALA A 31 -1.59 11.96 -42.40
N THR A 32 -1.23 12.28 -41.18
CA THR A 32 0.03 12.92 -40.83
C THR A 32 0.57 12.20 -39.59
N GLU A 33 1.74 11.61 -39.71
CA GLU A 33 2.45 11.03 -38.59
C GLU A 33 2.76 12.13 -37.59
N THR A 34 1.98 12.18 -36.52
CA THR A 34 2.31 12.98 -35.35
C THR A 34 2.88 11.99 -34.33
N THR A 35 4.17 12.08 -34.08
CA THR A 35 4.82 11.42 -32.96
C THR A 35 4.20 11.92 -31.68
N CYS A 36 3.26 11.15 -31.17
CA CYS A 36 2.64 11.38 -29.88
C CYS A 36 3.66 10.97 -28.82
N THR A 37 4.40 11.92 -28.27
CA THR A 37 5.19 11.71 -27.05
C THR A 37 4.19 11.70 -25.90
N ASP A 38 3.70 10.50 -25.58
CA ASP A 38 2.82 10.26 -24.45
C ASP A 38 3.62 10.49 -23.16
N PRO A 39 3.21 11.43 -22.28
CA PRO A 39 3.87 11.67 -20.99
C PRO A 39 3.95 10.41 -20.11
N MET A 40 3.05 9.47 -20.34
CA MET A 40 3.01 8.19 -19.62
C MET A 40 4.20 7.29 -19.98
N TYR A 41 4.71 7.35 -21.21
CA TYR A 41 5.88 6.58 -21.63
C TYR A 41 7.18 7.10 -21.01
N THR A 42 7.28 8.42 -20.81
CA THR A 42 8.44 9.04 -20.14
C THR A 42 8.50 8.69 -18.66
N VAL A 43 7.34 8.51 -18.00
CA VAL A 43 7.25 8.06 -16.61
C VAL A 43 7.69 6.60 -16.46
N LEU A 44 7.33 5.73 -17.43
CA LEU A 44 7.74 4.32 -17.41
C LEU A 44 9.26 4.14 -17.54
N ILE A 45 9.93 4.93 -18.39
CA ILE A 45 11.41 4.87 -18.53
C ILE A 45 12.10 5.30 -17.22
N HIS A 46 11.54 6.28 -16.50
CA HIS A 46 12.07 6.70 -15.20
C HIS A 46 11.84 5.65 -14.10
N ALA A 47 10.70 4.94 -14.13
CA ALA A 47 10.40 3.87 -13.18
C ALA A 47 11.39 2.71 -13.31
N ASP A 48 11.69 2.29 -14.55
CA ASP A 48 12.66 1.22 -14.81
C ASP A 48 14.07 1.59 -14.35
N SER A 49 14.47 2.86 -14.53
CA SER A 49 15.78 3.35 -14.08
C SER A 49 15.90 3.38 -12.55
N ILE A 50 14.84 3.78 -11.86
CA ILE A 50 14.80 3.81 -10.39
C ILE A 50 14.72 2.39 -9.83
N HIS A 51 13.93 1.51 -10.46
CA HIS A 51 13.85 0.10 -10.09
C HIS A 51 15.22 -0.60 -10.20
N ALA A 52 15.95 -0.35 -11.29
CA ALA A 52 17.31 -0.85 -11.45
C ALA A 52 18.28 -0.31 -10.38
N THR A 53 18.12 0.97 -9.98
CA THR A 53 18.97 1.60 -8.94
C THR A 53 18.67 1.02 -7.56
N LEU A 54 17.39 0.75 -7.23
CA LEU A 54 17.01 0.11 -5.97
C LEU A 54 17.49 -1.34 -5.91
N LEU A 55 17.39 -2.09 -7.01
CA LEU A 55 17.91 -3.46 -7.08
C LEU A 55 19.44 -3.51 -7.00
N GLN A 56 20.15 -2.50 -7.52
CA GLN A 56 21.61 -2.42 -7.39
C GLN A 56 22.03 -2.02 -5.98
N LYS A 57 21.29 -1.16 -5.29
CA LYS A 57 21.58 -0.79 -3.89
C LYS A 57 21.47 -1.99 -2.95
N ASN A 58 20.58 -2.93 -3.26
CA ASN A 58 20.42 -4.17 -2.50
C ASN A 58 21.55 -5.20 -2.77
N LYS A 59 22.41 -4.99 -3.81
CA LYS A 59 23.56 -5.85 -4.10
C LYS A 59 24.87 -5.43 -3.45
N VAL A 60 24.96 -4.21 -2.92
CA VAL A 60 26.16 -3.68 -2.28
C VAL A 60 25.90 -3.45 -0.81
N GLY A 61 25.95 -4.50 -0.02
CA GLY A 61 25.84 -4.37 1.42
C GLY A 61 25.41 -5.63 2.14
N ASN A 62 26.05 -6.77 1.87
CA ASN A 62 26.01 -7.91 2.79
C ASN A 62 26.76 -7.55 4.07
N GLN A 63 26.04 -6.96 5.03
CA GLN A 63 26.34 -7.16 6.45
C GLN A 63 25.11 -7.86 7.05
N PRO A 64 25.28 -8.97 7.78
CA PRO A 64 24.15 -9.69 8.38
C PRO A 64 23.61 -8.88 9.55
N THR A 65 22.55 -8.14 9.33
CA THR A 65 21.70 -7.66 10.41
C THR A 65 20.88 -8.85 10.89
N SER A 66 21.11 -9.25 12.13
CA SER A 66 20.42 -10.26 12.96
C SER A 66 19.43 -11.18 12.22
N GLY A 67 19.82 -12.44 12.02
CA GLY A 67 19.15 -13.43 11.19
C GLY A 67 17.72 -13.77 11.64
N HIS A 68 16.76 -12.97 11.24
CA HIS A 68 15.39 -13.44 11.11
C HIS A 68 15.23 -13.89 9.65
N GLU A 69 15.09 -15.20 9.47
CA GLU A 69 14.76 -15.79 8.18
C GLU A 69 13.40 -15.22 7.75
N LYS A 70 13.34 -14.69 6.49
CA LYS A 70 12.08 -14.13 5.95
C LYS A 70 11.01 -15.21 5.94
N SER A 71 9.79 -14.85 6.34
CA SER A 71 8.65 -15.76 6.29
C SER A 71 8.35 -16.17 4.84
N PRO A 72 7.73 -17.35 4.61
CA PRO A 72 7.31 -17.74 3.25
C PRO A 72 6.43 -16.71 2.57
N MET A 73 5.62 -15.98 3.34
CA MET A 73 4.78 -14.91 2.81
C MET A 73 5.62 -13.69 2.41
N ALA A 74 6.63 -13.31 3.19
CA ALA A 74 7.56 -12.24 2.84
C ALA A 74 8.33 -12.57 1.54
N LEU A 75 8.82 -13.81 1.41
CA LEU A 75 9.47 -14.29 0.18
C LEU A 75 8.53 -14.24 -1.03
N TYR A 76 7.26 -14.58 -0.83
CA TYR A 76 6.25 -14.47 -1.88
C TYR A 76 6.03 -13.01 -2.29
N MET A 77 5.96 -12.06 -1.37
CA MET A 77 5.83 -10.63 -1.66
C MET A 77 7.04 -10.10 -2.44
N ASP A 78 8.25 -10.49 -2.02
CA ASP A 78 9.49 -10.17 -2.77
C ASP A 78 9.43 -10.70 -4.20
N SER A 79 8.92 -11.92 -4.41
CA SER A 79 8.82 -12.54 -5.74
C SER A 79 7.83 -11.82 -6.67
N LEU A 80 6.89 -11.07 -6.12
CA LEU A 80 5.95 -10.22 -6.87
C LEU A 80 6.56 -8.84 -7.22
N GLY A 81 7.80 -8.57 -6.82
CA GLY A 81 8.45 -7.28 -7.02
C GLY A 81 7.93 -6.17 -6.10
N LEU A 82 7.24 -6.54 -5.02
CA LEU A 82 6.84 -5.59 -3.99
C LEU A 82 8.04 -5.25 -3.10
N VAL A 83 8.04 -4.04 -2.53
CA VAL A 83 9.14 -3.54 -1.71
C VAL A 83 8.74 -3.47 -0.24
N ASN A 84 9.64 -3.92 0.65
CA ASN A 84 9.43 -3.85 2.09
C ASN A 84 9.67 -2.40 2.57
N ILE A 85 8.67 -1.83 3.21
CA ILE A 85 8.69 -0.43 3.65
C ILE A 85 9.73 -0.19 4.75
N ALA A 86 9.93 -1.15 5.66
CA ALA A 86 10.93 -1.02 6.73
C ALA A 86 12.37 -0.97 6.19
N GLU A 87 12.64 -1.58 5.02
CA GLU A 87 13.93 -1.52 4.35
C GLU A 87 14.16 -0.18 3.65
N LEU A 88 13.08 0.55 3.28
CA LEU A 88 13.15 1.86 2.64
C LEU A 88 13.24 2.99 3.66
N ASP A 89 12.43 2.94 4.71
CA ASP A 89 12.39 3.95 5.77
C ASP A 89 11.97 3.31 7.10
N SER A 90 12.95 3.04 7.95
CA SER A 90 12.73 2.46 9.28
C SER A 90 12.05 3.42 10.28
N SER A 91 11.86 4.69 9.92
CA SER A 91 11.14 5.65 10.75
C SER A 91 9.61 5.51 10.64
N ILE A 92 9.11 4.78 9.65
CA ILE A 92 7.67 4.45 9.53
C ILE A 92 7.39 3.25 10.43
N ALA A 93 6.47 3.41 11.38
CA ALA A 93 6.05 2.32 12.25
C ALA A 93 5.16 1.32 11.50
N ILE A 94 5.26 0.04 11.83
CA ILE A 94 4.43 -1.02 11.25
C ILE A 94 3.70 -1.74 12.38
N SER A 95 2.37 -1.81 12.29
CA SER A 95 1.49 -2.52 13.21
C SER A 95 0.32 -3.12 12.44
N LEU A 96 0.60 -4.20 11.70
CA LEU A 96 -0.39 -4.83 10.83
C LEU A 96 -1.58 -5.34 11.65
N MET A 97 -2.76 -4.78 11.38
CA MET A 97 -4.00 -5.02 12.13
C MET A 97 -4.46 -6.47 12.09
N TYR A 98 -4.24 -7.12 10.94
CA TYR A 98 -4.72 -8.49 10.70
C TYR A 98 -3.78 -9.58 11.21
N THR A 99 -2.71 -9.22 11.92
CA THR A 99 -1.88 -10.14 12.70
C THR A 99 -2.48 -10.47 14.08
N GLN A 100 -3.54 -9.77 14.47
CA GLN A 100 -4.24 -9.93 15.74
C GLN A 100 -5.73 -10.12 15.49
N ALA A 101 -6.46 -10.71 16.46
CA ALA A 101 -7.91 -10.91 16.34
C ALA A 101 -8.71 -9.63 16.62
N ASP A 102 -8.10 -8.62 17.29
CA ASP A 102 -8.74 -7.32 17.52
C ASP A 102 -8.71 -6.46 16.26
N ASN A 103 -9.48 -6.88 15.27
CA ASN A 103 -9.63 -6.21 13.98
C ASN A 103 -11.08 -6.29 13.48
N PHE A 104 -11.33 -5.68 12.34
CA PHE A 104 -12.63 -5.62 11.69
C PHE A 104 -13.30 -7.00 11.48
N THR A 105 -12.52 -8.07 11.21
CA THR A 105 -13.04 -9.41 10.98
C THR A 105 -13.24 -10.21 12.26
N GLY A 106 -12.49 -9.91 13.29
CA GLY A 106 -12.45 -10.67 14.55
C GLY A 106 -11.53 -11.89 14.48
N GLU A 107 -10.78 -12.06 13.39
CA GLU A 107 -9.90 -13.21 13.17
C GLU A 107 -8.48 -12.80 12.79
N ILE A 108 -7.49 -13.64 13.09
CA ILE A 108 -6.12 -13.49 12.61
C ILE A 108 -6.08 -13.94 11.15
N LEU A 109 -5.70 -13.03 10.26
CA LEU A 109 -5.64 -13.30 8.82
C LEU A 109 -4.21 -13.43 8.29
N TYR A 110 -3.24 -12.73 8.92
CA TYR A 110 -1.82 -12.83 8.62
C TYR A 110 -1.16 -13.82 9.59
N ASP A 111 -0.91 -15.04 9.12
CA ASP A 111 -0.33 -16.11 9.95
C ASP A 111 1.18 -15.91 10.20
N SER A 112 1.90 -15.32 9.22
CA SER A 112 3.36 -15.22 9.25
C SER A 112 3.92 -13.93 8.64
N LEU A 113 3.09 -13.02 8.14
CA LEU A 113 3.53 -11.74 7.58
C LEU A 113 3.57 -10.68 8.70
N ALA A 114 4.74 -10.16 8.97
CA ALA A 114 4.96 -9.06 9.92
C ALA A 114 5.42 -7.77 9.23
N GLU A 115 5.83 -7.88 7.97
CA GLU A 115 6.38 -6.79 7.16
C GLU A 115 5.29 -6.14 6.30
N ALA A 116 5.40 -4.83 6.10
CA ALA A 116 4.54 -4.08 5.19
C ALA A 116 5.19 -3.96 3.81
N TYR A 117 4.53 -4.49 2.80
CA TYR A 117 4.97 -4.46 1.41
C TYR A 117 4.08 -3.54 0.57
N LEU A 118 4.65 -2.83 -0.39
CA LEU A 118 3.91 -2.02 -1.37
C LEU A 118 4.50 -2.17 -2.77
N HIS A 119 3.70 -1.83 -3.79
CA HIS A 119 4.21 -1.56 -5.12
C HIS A 119 5.19 -0.39 -5.06
N VAL A 120 6.23 -0.41 -5.88
CA VAL A 120 7.30 0.60 -5.84
C VAL A 120 6.80 2.04 -5.93
N ASP A 121 5.80 2.31 -6.77
CA ASP A 121 5.24 3.66 -6.92
C ASP A 121 4.46 4.11 -5.67
N ALA A 122 3.69 3.20 -5.07
CA ALA A 122 2.98 3.46 -3.83
C ALA A 122 3.94 3.67 -2.66
N ALA A 123 5.03 2.89 -2.61
CA ALA A 123 6.09 3.05 -1.64
C ALA A 123 6.77 4.42 -1.75
N HIS A 124 7.11 4.87 -2.97
CA HIS A 124 7.68 6.21 -3.19
C HIS A 124 6.73 7.34 -2.75
N ALA A 125 5.43 7.20 -3.04
CA ALA A 125 4.44 8.16 -2.59
C ALA A 125 4.35 8.21 -1.05
N LEU A 126 4.41 7.04 -0.40
CA LEU A 126 4.43 6.92 1.06
C LEU A 126 5.69 7.56 1.66
N MET A 127 6.88 7.30 1.07
CA MET A 127 8.14 7.93 1.51
C MET A 127 8.08 9.46 1.42
N LYS A 128 7.50 9.98 0.33
CA LYS A 128 7.28 11.42 0.17
C LYS A 128 6.34 11.97 1.24
N ALA A 129 5.26 11.26 1.55
CA ALA A 129 4.33 11.65 2.62
C ALA A 129 5.01 11.66 3.99
N GLN A 130 5.79 10.64 4.33
CA GLN A 130 6.58 10.56 5.57
C GLN A 130 7.56 11.73 5.67
N LYS A 131 8.31 12.00 4.58
CA LYS A 131 9.25 13.13 4.53
C LYS A 131 8.55 14.45 4.79
N THR A 132 7.44 14.72 4.10
CA THR A 132 6.66 15.95 4.28
C THR A 132 6.10 16.05 5.71
N LEU A 133 5.63 14.93 6.28
CA LEU A 133 5.19 14.91 7.67
C LEU A 133 6.32 15.29 8.63
N LYS A 134 7.52 14.75 8.44
CA LYS A 134 8.70 15.06 9.25
C LYS A 134 9.18 16.51 9.10
N GLU A 135 9.02 17.11 7.92
CA GLU A 135 9.34 18.52 7.69
C GLU A 135 8.39 19.46 8.44
N LEU A 136 7.10 19.10 8.52
CA LEU A 136 6.09 19.90 9.24
C LEU A 136 6.06 19.61 10.74
N TYR A 137 6.24 18.36 11.12
CA TYR A 137 6.17 17.86 12.50
C TYR A 137 7.29 16.85 12.74
N PRO A 138 8.52 17.29 13.09
CA PRO A 138 9.70 16.43 13.14
C PRO A 138 9.59 15.22 14.09
N SER A 139 8.79 15.34 15.15
CA SER A 139 8.57 14.27 16.12
C SER A 139 7.45 13.28 15.74
N TYR A 140 6.66 13.56 14.67
CA TYR A 140 5.57 12.70 14.24
C TYR A 140 6.06 11.67 13.22
N SER A 141 5.34 10.57 13.08
CA SER A 141 5.64 9.52 12.12
C SER A 141 4.38 8.87 11.59
N LEU A 142 4.45 8.31 10.38
CA LEU A 142 3.39 7.42 9.89
C LEU A 142 3.46 6.07 10.60
N ILE A 143 2.29 5.44 10.77
CA ILE A 143 2.13 4.05 11.16
C ILE A 143 1.27 3.34 10.13
N ILE A 144 1.71 2.15 9.70
CA ILE A 144 1.00 1.29 8.74
C ILE A 144 0.20 0.24 9.49
N TYR A 145 -1.10 0.16 9.20
CA TYR A 145 -2.01 -0.85 9.73
C TYR A 145 -2.32 -1.97 8.73
N ASP A 146 -2.25 -1.70 7.43
CA ASP A 146 -2.32 -2.69 6.36
C ASP A 146 -1.66 -2.15 5.09
N ALA A 147 -1.13 -3.05 4.25
CA ALA A 147 -0.43 -2.68 3.03
C ALA A 147 -0.78 -3.68 1.90
N ALA A 148 0.20 -4.22 1.19
CA ALA A 148 -0.06 -5.26 0.20
C ALA A 148 -0.65 -6.50 0.88
N ARG A 149 -1.85 -6.89 0.44
CA ARG A 149 -2.60 -8.01 0.99
C ARG A 149 -2.62 -9.16 -0.02
N PRO A 150 -2.06 -10.34 0.30
CA PRO A 150 -2.15 -11.50 -0.57
C PRO A 150 -3.59 -11.86 -0.92
N MET A 151 -3.82 -12.33 -2.12
CA MET A 151 -5.16 -12.72 -2.56
C MET A 151 -5.73 -13.89 -1.71
N SER A 152 -4.87 -14.73 -1.16
CA SER A 152 -5.27 -15.79 -0.21
C SER A 152 -5.88 -15.21 1.07
N VAL A 153 -5.28 -14.14 1.59
CA VAL A 153 -5.78 -13.41 2.76
C VAL A 153 -7.07 -12.66 2.42
N GLN A 154 -7.16 -12.06 1.23
CA GLN A 154 -8.39 -11.42 0.75
C GLN A 154 -9.56 -12.41 0.69
N ARG A 155 -9.31 -13.67 0.28
CA ARG A 155 -10.33 -14.72 0.28
C ARG A 155 -10.75 -15.10 1.70
N LYS A 156 -9.80 -15.32 2.61
CA LYS A 156 -10.11 -15.56 4.04
C LYS A 156 -10.98 -14.43 4.61
N MET A 157 -10.59 -13.18 4.40
CA MET A 157 -11.33 -12.01 4.84
C MET A 157 -12.75 -11.97 4.25
N TRP A 158 -12.89 -12.24 2.95
CA TRP A 158 -14.19 -12.31 2.28
C TRP A 158 -15.08 -13.40 2.88
N ASP A 159 -14.53 -14.58 3.14
CA ASP A 159 -15.26 -15.72 3.69
C ASP A 159 -15.81 -15.44 5.08
N VAL A 160 -15.07 -14.68 5.91
CA VAL A 160 -15.55 -14.25 7.23
C VAL A 160 -16.70 -13.27 7.14
N VAL A 161 -16.68 -12.34 6.17
CA VAL A 161 -17.65 -11.24 6.13
C VAL A 161 -18.82 -11.47 5.18
N LYS A 162 -18.72 -12.41 4.23
CA LYS A 162 -19.81 -12.72 3.30
C LYS A 162 -21.07 -13.12 4.08
N GLY A 163 -22.22 -12.58 3.65
CA GLY A 163 -23.49 -12.80 4.34
C GLY A 163 -23.74 -11.88 5.55
N THR A 164 -22.81 -11.01 5.90
CA THR A 164 -22.98 -9.96 6.92
C THR A 164 -23.07 -8.58 6.27
N SER A 165 -23.46 -7.55 7.00
CA SER A 165 -23.45 -6.16 6.52
C SER A 165 -22.04 -5.63 6.20
N LYS A 166 -21.00 -6.31 6.71
CA LYS A 166 -19.59 -5.93 6.53
C LYS A 166 -19.04 -6.23 5.13
N TYR A 167 -19.69 -7.14 4.35
CA TYR A 167 -19.20 -7.56 3.03
C TYR A 167 -19.01 -6.39 2.06
N ARG A 168 -19.80 -5.31 2.21
CA ARG A 168 -19.74 -4.11 1.38
C ARG A 168 -18.42 -3.32 1.50
N TYR A 169 -17.68 -3.55 2.57
CA TYR A 169 -16.39 -2.89 2.84
C TYR A 169 -15.20 -3.69 2.31
N ILE A 170 -15.44 -4.90 1.80
CA ILE A 170 -14.39 -5.78 1.32
C ILE A 170 -14.53 -6.00 -0.19
N SER A 171 -13.46 -5.78 -0.93
CA SER A 171 -13.43 -6.06 -2.37
C SER A 171 -13.57 -7.56 -2.63
N ASN A 172 -14.43 -7.91 -3.60
CA ASN A 172 -14.72 -9.29 -3.92
C ASN A 172 -13.49 -9.97 -4.59
N PRO A 173 -12.89 -11.00 -3.98
CA PRO A 173 -11.71 -11.68 -4.53
C PRO A 173 -11.98 -12.37 -5.86
N ASN A 174 -13.23 -12.76 -6.15
CA ASN A 174 -13.62 -13.38 -7.43
C ASN A 174 -13.75 -12.36 -8.57
N ARG A 175 -13.63 -11.06 -8.27
CA ARG A 175 -13.63 -9.96 -9.24
C ARG A 175 -12.30 -9.22 -9.29
N GLY A 176 -11.20 -9.91 -8.93
CA GLY A 176 -9.86 -9.33 -8.93
C GLY A 176 -9.42 -8.68 -7.61
N GLY A 177 -10.26 -8.69 -6.58
CA GLY A 177 -9.91 -8.08 -5.29
C GLY A 177 -9.96 -6.55 -5.31
N GLY A 178 -9.07 -5.92 -4.55
CA GLY A 178 -8.93 -4.46 -4.43
C GLY A 178 -7.48 -4.01 -4.53
N LEU A 179 -7.23 -2.71 -4.38
CA LEU A 179 -5.90 -2.11 -4.57
C LEU A 179 -4.85 -2.67 -3.59
N HIS A 180 -5.24 -3.06 -2.37
CA HIS A 180 -4.34 -3.75 -1.44
C HIS A 180 -3.76 -5.05 -2.03
N ASN A 181 -4.51 -5.75 -2.87
CA ASN A 181 -4.03 -7.00 -3.47
C ASN A 181 -2.93 -6.79 -4.53
N TYR A 182 -2.76 -5.56 -4.98
CA TYR A 182 -1.74 -5.13 -5.93
C TYR A 182 -0.65 -4.27 -5.29
N GLY A 183 -0.68 -4.10 -3.95
CA GLY A 183 0.25 -3.22 -3.24
C GLY A 183 0.06 -1.73 -3.53
N LEU A 184 -1.10 -1.32 -4.05
CA LEU A 184 -1.41 0.06 -4.46
C LEU A 184 -2.27 0.82 -3.45
N ALA A 185 -2.55 0.23 -2.29
CA ALA A 185 -3.23 0.87 -1.18
C ALA A 185 -2.53 0.57 0.13
N VAL A 186 -2.63 1.49 1.07
CA VAL A 186 -2.09 1.38 2.42
C VAL A 186 -3.06 2.01 3.41
N ASP A 187 -3.29 1.34 4.55
CA ASP A 187 -4.04 1.87 5.68
C ASP A 187 -3.05 2.44 6.69
N ILE A 188 -3.13 3.74 6.94
CA ILE A 188 -2.17 4.48 7.77
C ILE A 188 -2.84 5.35 8.82
N SER A 189 -2.08 5.69 9.85
CA SER A 189 -2.36 6.78 10.77
C SER A 189 -1.06 7.55 11.05
N ILE A 190 -1.12 8.50 11.97
CA ILE A 190 0.01 9.31 12.41
C ILE A 190 0.25 9.03 13.90
N LEU A 191 1.50 8.80 14.26
CA LEU A 191 1.96 8.76 15.64
C LEU A 191 2.44 10.15 16.07
N ASP A 192 2.10 10.52 17.30
CA ASP A 192 2.64 11.71 17.96
C ASP A 192 4.08 11.48 18.47
N SER A 193 4.65 12.47 19.14
CA SER A 193 5.99 12.42 19.72
C SER A 193 6.15 11.36 20.83
N LEU A 194 5.06 10.85 21.38
CA LEU A 194 5.04 9.82 22.42
C LEU A 194 4.76 8.42 21.83
N GLY A 195 4.56 8.33 20.51
CA GLY A 195 4.24 7.08 19.84
C GLY A 195 2.76 6.70 19.94
N HIS A 196 1.87 7.62 20.31
CA HIS A 196 0.44 7.36 20.34
C HIS A 196 -0.21 7.75 19.02
N PRO A 197 -1.12 6.92 18.46
CA PRO A 197 -1.88 7.27 17.28
C PRO A 197 -2.76 8.50 17.51
N LEU A 198 -2.71 9.45 16.57
CA LEU A 198 -3.59 10.61 16.61
C LEU A 198 -5.05 10.20 16.39
N SER A 199 -5.96 10.93 17.04
CA SER A 199 -7.39 10.79 16.77
C SER A 199 -7.71 11.32 15.37
N MET A 200 -8.25 10.46 14.50
CA MET A 200 -8.57 10.79 13.11
C MET A 200 -10.03 11.26 12.94
N GLY A 201 -10.69 11.66 14.03
CA GLY A 201 -12.01 12.31 13.99
C GLY A 201 -13.19 11.36 13.75
N THR A 202 -13.01 10.06 13.79
CA THR A 202 -14.11 9.09 13.81
C THR A 202 -14.51 8.78 15.24
N LYS A 203 -15.82 8.71 15.46
CA LYS A 203 -16.42 8.28 16.73
C LYS A 203 -16.71 6.78 16.71
#